data_fc8a601c00381c2c6adad4caed57d900
#
_entry.id   fc8a601c00381c2c6adad4caed57d900
#
_cell.length_a   1.000
_cell.length_b   1.000
_cell.length_c   1.000
_cell.angle_alpha   90.00
_cell.angle_beta   90.00
_cell.angle_gamma   90.00
#
_symmetry.space_group_name_H-M   'P 1'
#
loop_
_entity.id
_entity.type
_entity.pdbx_description
1 polymer ?
#
loop_
_entity_poly.entity_id
_entity_poly.type
_entity_poly.pdbx_seq_one_letter_code
_entity_poly.pdbx_strand_id
1 'polypeptide(L)'
;MTETLQGTSAWIRRFQPSPDAPHRLVCFPHAGGAATFFFPMARALAPDVDVLAVQYPGRQDRRTEPCIEDIETLAAHATEEVLARSDRPVTLFGHSMGAMVAFETARRLEEQGRPPAGLVVSGMRAPSRARGRAGRAGTERAETAEELVAGILRLQGTDAAVLDDPELVRMILPTIRSDYKAAESYRWRPGPPLRTPIAVLTGTEDPHVSTDEAAAWREHTAGPFTLTVFTGGHFFLNEHADDVRRVVIDHIARSFQPHSV
;
A
#
# COMPACT_ATOMS: atom_id res chain seq x y z
N MET A 1 -9.13 8.17 -36.59
CA MET A 1 -8.79 8.46 -35.19
C MET A 1 -8.72 7.12 -34.48
N THR A 2 -7.55 6.57 -34.35
CA THR A 2 -7.27 5.26 -33.75
C THR A 2 -7.12 5.48 -32.24
N GLU A 3 -8.17 5.13 -31.48
CA GLU A 3 -8.06 4.96 -30.04
C GLU A 3 -7.05 3.84 -29.78
N THR A 4 -5.86 4.23 -29.38
CA THR A 4 -4.85 3.29 -28.90
C THR A 4 -5.42 2.72 -27.59
N LEU A 5 -5.94 1.49 -27.64
CA LEU A 5 -6.23 0.67 -26.49
C LEU A 5 -4.94 0.57 -25.67
N GLN A 6 -4.77 1.45 -24.67
CA GLN A 6 -3.81 1.25 -23.61
C GLN A 6 -4.18 -0.07 -22.95
N GLY A 7 -3.32 -1.09 -23.18
CA GLY A 7 -3.60 -2.46 -22.82
C GLY A 7 -4.12 -2.58 -21.40
N THR A 8 -5.22 -3.28 -21.22
CA THR A 8 -5.79 -3.62 -19.92
C THR A 8 -4.79 -4.51 -19.18
N SER A 9 -4.02 -3.90 -18.27
CA SER A 9 -3.12 -4.66 -17.42
C SER A 9 -3.90 -5.48 -16.42
N ALA A 10 -3.49 -6.72 -16.20
CA ALA A 10 -4.02 -7.54 -15.11
C ALA A 10 -3.66 -6.97 -13.72
N TRP A 11 -2.66 -6.10 -13.63
CA TRP A 11 -2.15 -5.55 -12.36
C TRP A 11 -2.82 -4.26 -11.92
N ILE A 12 -3.48 -3.52 -12.83
CA ILE A 12 -4.02 -2.19 -12.54
C ILE A 12 -5.54 -2.17 -12.75
N ARG A 13 -6.25 -1.57 -11.79
CA ARG A 13 -7.67 -1.22 -11.88
C ARG A 13 -7.84 0.29 -11.83
N ARG A 14 -8.65 0.81 -12.74
CA ARG A 14 -9.04 2.22 -12.78
C ARG A 14 -10.55 2.30 -12.62
N PHE A 15 -11.00 2.64 -11.42
CA PHE A 15 -12.42 2.70 -11.10
C PHE A 15 -13.07 3.97 -11.60
N GLN A 16 -12.32 5.07 -11.62
CA GLN A 16 -12.78 6.37 -12.08
C GLN A 16 -11.67 6.97 -12.96
N PRO A 17 -11.61 6.59 -14.25
CA PRO A 17 -10.57 7.09 -15.14
C PRO A 17 -10.58 8.61 -15.26
N SER A 18 -9.44 9.23 -15.05
CA SER A 18 -9.23 10.67 -15.14
C SER A 18 -8.05 10.95 -16.08
N PRO A 19 -8.26 10.80 -17.42
CA PRO A 19 -7.16 10.83 -18.39
C PRO A 19 -6.46 12.19 -18.46
N ASP A 20 -7.16 13.28 -18.16
CA ASP A 20 -6.64 14.64 -18.20
C ASP A 20 -6.05 15.11 -16.85
N ALA A 21 -6.14 14.30 -15.80
CA ALA A 21 -5.57 14.63 -14.50
C ALA A 21 -4.05 14.85 -14.61
N PRO A 22 -3.51 15.94 -14.01
CA PRO A 22 -2.09 16.26 -14.11
C PRO A 22 -1.20 15.29 -13.31
N HIS A 23 -1.78 14.46 -12.46
CA HIS A 23 -1.08 13.59 -11.52
C HIS A 23 -1.70 12.21 -11.44
N ARG A 24 -0.89 11.18 -11.15
CA ARG A 24 -1.34 9.83 -10.83
C ARG A 24 -1.05 9.46 -9.39
N LEU A 25 -1.98 8.71 -8.81
CA LEU A 25 -1.83 8.06 -7.52
C LEU A 25 -1.91 6.55 -7.73
N VAL A 26 -0.82 5.82 -7.47
CA VAL A 26 -0.80 4.36 -7.52
C VAL A 26 -0.97 3.81 -6.11
N CYS A 27 -2.05 3.05 -5.89
CA CYS A 27 -2.47 2.56 -4.59
C CYS A 27 -2.20 1.06 -4.43
N PHE A 28 -1.56 0.67 -3.32
CA PHE A 28 -1.13 -0.68 -3.00
C PHE A 28 -1.94 -1.22 -1.81
N PRO A 29 -2.75 -2.27 -2.00
CA PRO A 29 -3.59 -2.83 -0.96
C PRO A 29 -2.80 -3.51 0.17
N HIS A 30 -3.45 -3.57 1.33
CA HIS A 30 -3.01 -4.34 2.50
C HIS A 30 -3.10 -5.86 2.26
N ALA A 31 -2.57 -6.65 3.20
CA ALA A 31 -2.65 -8.12 3.15
C ALA A 31 -4.12 -8.59 3.14
N GLY A 32 -4.46 -9.49 2.23
CA GLY A 32 -5.83 -9.93 1.97
C GLY A 32 -6.70 -8.93 1.21
N GLY A 33 -6.25 -7.68 1.07
CA GLY A 33 -6.95 -6.64 0.34
C GLY A 33 -6.87 -6.79 -1.19
N ALA A 34 -7.74 -6.07 -1.87
CA ALA A 34 -7.81 -6.01 -3.33
C ALA A 34 -7.90 -4.56 -3.80
N ALA A 35 -7.76 -4.34 -5.11
CA ALA A 35 -7.84 -3.01 -5.70
C ALA A 35 -9.12 -2.26 -5.32
N THR A 36 -10.23 -2.96 -5.13
CA THR A 36 -11.52 -2.39 -4.74
C THR A 36 -11.51 -1.63 -3.42
N PHE A 37 -10.55 -1.89 -2.53
CA PHE A 37 -10.35 -1.12 -1.31
C PHE A 37 -10.17 0.39 -1.59
N PHE A 38 -9.58 0.72 -2.73
CA PHE A 38 -9.34 2.11 -3.12
C PHE A 38 -10.43 2.71 -4.00
N PHE A 39 -11.57 2.02 -4.21
CA PHE A 39 -12.69 2.56 -4.96
C PHE A 39 -13.22 3.91 -4.39
N PRO A 40 -13.42 4.05 -3.05
CA PRO A 40 -13.85 5.33 -2.48
C PRO A 40 -12.85 6.46 -2.73
N MET A 41 -11.55 6.17 -2.60
CA MET A 41 -10.48 7.16 -2.85
C MET A 41 -10.45 7.57 -4.34
N ALA A 42 -10.56 6.61 -5.26
CA ALA A 42 -10.59 6.90 -6.68
C ALA A 42 -11.77 7.81 -7.06
N ARG A 43 -12.94 7.52 -6.50
CA ARG A 43 -14.14 8.34 -6.71
C ARG A 43 -14.00 9.76 -6.15
N ALA A 44 -13.38 9.87 -4.99
CA ALA A 44 -13.27 11.15 -4.29
C ALA A 44 -12.18 12.07 -4.86
N LEU A 45 -11.15 11.52 -5.52
CA LEU A 45 -10.04 12.27 -6.10
C LEU A 45 -10.24 12.62 -7.59
N ALA A 46 -11.22 12.00 -8.26
CA ALA A 46 -11.56 12.34 -9.62
C ALA A 46 -12.27 13.72 -9.68
N PRO A 47 -12.07 14.51 -10.75
CA PRO A 47 -11.22 14.25 -11.91
C PRO A 47 -9.76 14.72 -11.74
N ASP A 48 -9.36 15.25 -10.57
CA ASP A 48 -8.11 15.99 -10.37
C ASP A 48 -6.89 15.07 -10.27
N VAL A 49 -7.08 13.81 -9.83
CA VAL A 49 -6.04 12.79 -9.73
C VAL A 49 -6.51 11.48 -10.38
N ASP A 50 -5.68 10.92 -11.26
CA ASP A 50 -5.91 9.61 -11.88
C ASP A 50 -5.45 8.48 -10.95
N VAL A 51 -6.39 7.82 -10.27
CA VAL A 51 -6.09 6.78 -9.29
C VAL A 51 -6.00 5.41 -9.94
N LEU A 52 -4.86 4.77 -9.80
CA LEU A 52 -4.54 3.44 -10.27
C LEU A 52 -4.41 2.51 -9.05
N ALA A 53 -5.29 1.54 -8.90
CA ALA A 53 -5.24 0.58 -7.80
C ALA A 53 -4.59 -0.73 -8.27
N VAL A 54 -3.57 -1.17 -7.54
CA VAL A 54 -2.87 -2.43 -7.81
C VAL A 54 -3.78 -3.61 -7.45
N GLN A 55 -3.89 -4.57 -8.36
CA GLN A 55 -4.58 -5.84 -8.15
C GLN A 55 -3.55 -6.97 -8.16
N TYR A 56 -3.18 -7.46 -6.99
CA TYR A 56 -2.26 -8.60 -6.88
C TYR A 56 -2.91 -9.89 -7.42
N PRO A 57 -2.13 -10.90 -7.84
CA PRO A 57 -2.68 -12.21 -8.21
C PRO A 57 -3.31 -12.93 -7.01
N GLY A 58 -4.11 -13.95 -7.27
CA GLY A 58 -4.74 -14.78 -6.25
C GLY A 58 -6.03 -14.22 -5.66
N ARG A 59 -6.57 -13.07 -6.17
CA ARG A 59 -7.78 -12.44 -5.63
C ARG A 59 -8.71 -11.88 -6.69
N GLN A 60 -10.01 -11.83 -6.36
CA GLN A 60 -11.08 -11.33 -7.23
C GLN A 60 -11.02 -11.95 -8.63
N ASP A 61 -10.90 -11.13 -9.68
CA ASP A 61 -10.80 -11.55 -11.07
C ASP A 61 -9.49 -12.29 -11.42
N ARG A 62 -8.47 -12.20 -10.54
CA ARG A 62 -7.21 -12.94 -10.65
C ARG A 62 -7.11 -14.13 -9.70
N ARG A 63 -8.23 -14.60 -9.13
CA ARG A 63 -8.26 -15.64 -8.09
C ARG A 63 -7.70 -17.00 -8.53
N THR A 64 -7.65 -17.26 -9.84
CA THR A 64 -7.09 -18.49 -10.41
C THR A 64 -5.58 -18.44 -10.61
N GLU A 65 -4.98 -17.26 -10.48
CA GLU A 65 -3.54 -17.10 -10.56
C GLU A 65 -2.88 -17.45 -9.22
N PRO A 66 -1.67 -18.05 -9.23
CA PRO A 66 -0.94 -18.30 -7.99
C PRO A 66 -0.62 -16.99 -7.27
N CYS A 67 -0.78 -16.97 -5.95
CA CYS A 67 -0.36 -15.85 -5.12
C CYS A 67 1.17 -15.69 -5.16
N ILE A 68 1.64 -14.45 -4.95
CA ILE A 68 3.06 -14.15 -4.81
C ILE A 68 3.36 -13.95 -3.32
N GLU A 69 4.29 -14.73 -2.79
CA GLU A 69 4.64 -14.80 -1.36
C GLU A 69 5.92 -14.01 -1.03
N ASP A 70 6.21 -12.97 -1.81
CA ASP A 70 7.45 -12.20 -1.69
C ASP A 70 7.22 -10.73 -2.06
N ILE A 71 7.59 -9.81 -1.14
CA ILE A 71 7.41 -8.35 -1.32
C ILE A 71 8.26 -7.81 -2.47
N GLU A 72 9.49 -8.30 -2.63
CA GLU A 72 10.38 -7.80 -3.68
C GLU A 72 9.85 -8.18 -5.07
N THR A 73 9.27 -9.38 -5.20
CA THR A 73 8.64 -9.85 -6.44
C THR A 73 7.37 -9.05 -6.76
N LEU A 74 6.51 -8.79 -5.75
CA LEU A 74 5.35 -7.91 -5.92
C LEU A 74 5.77 -6.51 -6.37
N ALA A 75 6.81 -5.96 -5.74
CA ALA A 75 7.34 -4.63 -6.09
C ALA A 75 7.97 -4.59 -7.49
N ALA A 76 8.63 -5.68 -7.93
CA ALA A 76 9.19 -5.76 -9.28
C ALA A 76 8.09 -5.62 -10.35
N HIS A 77 7.01 -6.41 -10.23
CA HIS A 77 5.87 -6.30 -11.14
C HIS A 77 5.19 -4.93 -11.08
N ALA A 78 5.01 -4.38 -9.87
CA ALA A 78 4.43 -3.06 -9.71
C ALA A 78 5.31 -1.97 -10.34
N THR A 79 6.64 -2.10 -10.27
CA THR A 79 7.58 -1.16 -10.89
C THR A 79 7.37 -1.10 -12.41
N GLU A 80 7.25 -2.24 -13.08
CA GLU A 80 6.99 -2.31 -14.53
C GLU A 80 5.67 -1.60 -14.88
N GLU A 81 4.62 -1.82 -14.09
CA GLU A 81 3.31 -1.19 -14.30
C GLU A 81 3.34 0.32 -14.09
N VAL A 82 4.09 0.80 -13.09
CA VAL A 82 4.27 2.24 -12.83
C VAL A 82 5.06 2.88 -13.96
N LEU A 83 6.17 2.27 -14.39
CA LEU A 83 6.99 2.77 -15.50
C LEU A 83 6.20 2.91 -16.79
N ALA A 84 5.38 1.92 -17.13
CA ALA A 84 4.53 1.95 -18.31
C ALA A 84 3.49 3.09 -18.29
N ARG A 85 3.25 3.69 -17.12
CA ARG A 85 2.25 4.74 -16.88
C ARG A 85 2.84 6.01 -16.25
N SER A 86 4.14 6.22 -16.35
CA SER A 86 4.82 7.40 -15.80
C SER A 86 5.02 8.51 -16.85
N ASP A 87 4.00 8.74 -17.69
CA ASP A 87 3.89 9.86 -18.64
C ASP A 87 3.61 11.21 -17.92
N ARG A 88 3.29 11.17 -16.64
CA ARG A 88 3.09 12.29 -15.72
C ARG A 88 3.60 11.95 -14.33
N PRO A 89 3.72 12.94 -13.40
CA PRO A 89 4.15 12.66 -12.03
C PRO A 89 3.29 11.61 -11.34
N VAL A 90 3.94 10.67 -10.63
CA VAL A 90 3.30 9.56 -9.93
C VAL A 90 3.62 9.64 -8.43
N THR A 91 2.61 9.62 -7.59
CA THR A 91 2.74 9.35 -6.15
C THR A 91 2.31 7.92 -5.86
N LEU A 92 3.03 7.25 -4.98
CA LEU A 92 2.69 5.91 -4.51
C LEU A 92 1.99 6.01 -3.15
N PHE A 93 0.92 5.25 -2.95
CA PHE A 93 0.22 5.13 -1.68
C PHE A 93 0.13 3.66 -1.29
N GLY A 94 0.66 3.28 -0.14
CA GLY A 94 0.55 1.92 0.37
C GLY A 94 -0.03 1.87 1.77
N HIS A 95 -0.95 0.91 2.03
CA HIS A 95 -1.45 0.64 3.37
C HIS A 95 -0.98 -0.73 3.85
N SER A 96 -0.45 -0.78 5.09
CA SER A 96 0.02 -2.03 5.73
C SER A 96 1.06 -2.75 4.84
N MET A 97 0.85 -4.02 4.46
CA MET A 97 1.72 -4.73 3.50
C MET A 97 1.95 -3.92 2.23
N GLY A 98 0.91 -3.26 1.72
CA GLY A 98 1.02 -2.41 0.53
C GLY A 98 2.02 -1.26 0.68
N ALA A 99 2.28 -0.79 1.89
CA ALA A 99 3.30 0.22 2.15
C ALA A 99 4.73 -0.32 1.95
N MET A 100 4.98 -1.60 2.28
CA MET A 100 6.26 -2.25 1.99
C MET A 100 6.45 -2.41 0.48
N VAL A 101 5.40 -2.86 -0.24
CA VAL A 101 5.44 -3.01 -1.71
C VAL A 101 5.66 -1.65 -2.37
N ALA A 102 4.97 -0.60 -1.93
CA ALA A 102 5.13 0.76 -2.44
C ALA A 102 6.55 1.31 -2.20
N PHE A 103 7.12 1.05 -1.02
CA PHE A 103 8.49 1.46 -0.68
C PHE A 103 9.53 0.76 -1.57
N GLU A 104 9.45 -0.56 -1.73
CA GLU A 104 10.37 -1.29 -2.61
C GLU A 104 10.17 -0.91 -4.09
N THR A 105 8.94 -0.59 -4.50
CA THR A 105 8.67 -0.01 -5.82
C THR A 105 9.36 1.35 -5.97
N ALA A 106 9.27 2.23 -4.96
CA ALA A 106 9.95 3.54 -4.99
C ALA A 106 11.47 3.40 -5.09
N ARG A 107 12.07 2.47 -4.35
CA ARG A 107 13.51 2.18 -4.43
C ARG A 107 13.92 1.77 -5.85
N ARG A 108 13.19 0.82 -6.45
CA ARG A 108 13.47 0.33 -7.82
C ARG A 108 13.30 1.42 -8.86
N LEU A 109 12.32 2.31 -8.69
CA LEU A 109 12.12 3.46 -9.58
C LEU A 109 13.27 4.46 -9.45
N GLU A 110 13.76 4.76 -8.25
CA GLU A 110 14.91 5.65 -8.05
C GLU A 110 16.21 5.05 -8.62
N GLU A 111 16.44 3.75 -8.45
CA GLU A 111 17.59 3.03 -9.03
C GLU A 111 17.58 3.11 -10.57
N GLN A 112 16.41 3.19 -11.21
CA GLN A 112 16.24 3.37 -12.64
C GLN A 112 16.23 4.84 -13.08
N GLY A 113 16.51 5.78 -12.18
CA GLY A 113 16.50 7.22 -12.50
C GLY A 113 15.11 7.81 -12.74
N ARG A 114 14.05 7.13 -12.30
CA ARG A 114 12.64 7.52 -12.47
C ARG A 114 11.94 7.66 -11.10
N PRO A 115 12.43 8.54 -10.20
CA PRO A 115 11.89 8.70 -8.86
C PRO A 115 10.40 9.02 -8.91
N PRO A 116 9.57 8.45 -8.03
CA PRO A 116 8.20 8.90 -7.87
C PRO A 116 8.17 10.31 -7.26
N ALA A 117 7.12 11.06 -7.55
CA ALA A 117 6.93 12.41 -7.03
C ALA A 117 6.70 12.41 -5.51
N GLY A 118 6.19 11.31 -4.96
CA GLY A 118 5.97 11.14 -3.53
C GLY A 118 5.66 9.70 -3.15
N LEU A 119 5.81 9.40 -1.87
CA LEU A 119 5.42 8.13 -1.25
C LEU A 119 4.57 8.43 0.00
N VAL A 120 3.37 7.87 0.04
CA VAL A 120 2.51 7.89 1.22
C VAL A 120 2.47 6.49 1.83
N VAL A 121 2.89 6.39 3.07
CA VAL A 121 2.93 5.15 3.86
C VAL A 121 1.86 5.22 4.93
N SER A 122 0.97 4.25 4.97
CA SER A 122 -0.15 4.19 5.91
C SER A 122 -0.13 2.88 6.71
N GLY A 123 -0.22 2.97 8.04
CA GLY A 123 -0.35 1.81 8.93
C GLY A 123 0.83 0.82 8.84
N MET A 124 2.06 1.31 8.68
CA MET A 124 3.24 0.45 8.59
C MET A 124 4.45 1.05 9.28
N ARG A 125 5.12 0.24 10.10
CA ARG A 125 6.40 0.59 10.72
C ARG A 125 7.50 0.75 9.67
N ALA A 126 8.50 1.56 9.98
CA ALA A 126 9.65 1.73 9.10
C ALA A 126 10.37 0.39 8.84
N PRO A 127 10.92 0.16 7.64
CA PRO A 127 11.63 -1.07 7.31
C PRO A 127 12.78 -1.39 8.27
N SER A 128 13.50 -0.37 8.77
CA SER A 128 14.55 -0.52 9.77
C SER A 128 14.04 -0.99 11.16
N ARG A 129 12.74 -0.88 11.41
CA ARG A 129 12.06 -1.36 12.62
C ARG A 129 11.32 -2.67 12.41
N ALA A 130 11.47 -3.31 11.24
CA ALA A 130 10.87 -4.61 10.97
C ALA A 130 11.39 -5.64 12.00
N ARG A 131 10.48 -6.17 12.82
CA ARG A 131 10.82 -7.23 13.77
C ARG A 131 10.97 -8.52 12.97
N GLY A 132 12.21 -9.03 12.86
CA GLY A 132 12.42 -10.37 12.34
C GLY A 132 11.62 -11.39 13.18
N ARG A 133 11.41 -12.59 12.64
CA ARG A 133 10.70 -13.71 13.31
C ARG A 133 11.16 -13.94 14.77
N ALA A 134 12.41 -13.61 15.11
CA ALA A 134 12.97 -13.69 16.46
C ALA A 134 12.38 -12.66 17.46
N GLY A 135 11.76 -11.57 17.01
CA GLY A 135 11.14 -10.56 17.89
C GLY A 135 9.71 -10.89 18.33
N ARG A 136 9.10 -11.94 17.79
CA ARG A 136 7.84 -12.55 18.24
C ARG A 136 8.06 -13.77 19.14
N ALA A 137 9.08 -13.77 19.98
CA ALA A 137 9.26 -14.79 21.02
C ALA A 137 8.03 -14.76 21.95
N GLY A 138 7.04 -15.61 21.68
CA GLY A 138 5.81 -15.76 22.45
C GLY A 138 4.59 -16.21 21.65
N THR A 139 4.63 -16.21 20.31
CA THR A 139 3.50 -16.69 19.49
C THR A 139 3.96 -17.66 18.39
N GLU A 140 4.74 -18.67 18.77
CA GLU A 140 4.93 -19.89 17.95
C GLU A 140 3.72 -20.84 18.06
N ARG A 141 2.54 -20.31 18.27
CA ARG A 141 1.32 -21.05 17.96
C ARG A 141 1.12 -20.86 16.46
N ALA A 142 1.12 -21.96 15.72
CA ALA A 142 0.56 -21.97 14.39
C ALA A 142 -0.87 -21.44 14.52
N GLU A 143 -1.08 -20.15 14.24
CA GLU A 143 -2.41 -19.58 14.22
C GLU A 143 -3.21 -20.42 13.24
N THR A 144 -4.35 -20.94 13.69
CA THR A 144 -5.23 -21.64 12.78
C THR A 144 -5.68 -20.66 11.70
N ALA A 145 -6.13 -21.21 10.58
CA ALA A 145 -6.66 -20.39 9.49
C ALA A 145 -7.75 -19.42 9.98
N GLU A 146 -8.58 -19.91 10.87
CA GLU A 146 -9.68 -19.15 11.47
C GLU A 146 -9.16 -18.04 12.40
N GLU A 147 -8.13 -18.30 13.19
CA GLU A 147 -7.49 -17.26 14.05
C GLU A 147 -6.86 -16.14 13.23
N LEU A 148 -6.21 -16.47 12.11
CA LEU A 148 -5.61 -15.49 11.19
C LEU A 148 -6.68 -14.62 10.53
N VAL A 149 -7.73 -15.24 9.98
CA VAL A 149 -8.85 -14.52 9.35
C VAL A 149 -9.59 -13.67 10.40
N ALA A 150 -9.86 -14.22 11.57
CA ALA A 150 -10.49 -13.49 12.67
C ALA A 150 -9.66 -12.29 13.13
N GLY A 151 -8.32 -12.42 13.14
CA GLY A 151 -7.40 -11.32 13.43
C GLY A 151 -7.54 -10.17 12.44
N ILE A 152 -7.58 -10.48 11.15
CA ILE A 152 -7.72 -9.48 10.10
C ILE A 152 -9.09 -8.81 10.11
N LEU A 153 -10.16 -9.60 10.26
CA LEU A 153 -11.51 -9.07 10.30
C LEU A 153 -11.72 -8.15 11.50
N ARG A 154 -11.16 -8.50 12.66
CA ARG A 154 -11.14 -7.60 13.84
C ARG A 154 -10.42 -6.29 13.57
N LEU A 155 -9.31 -6.32 12.83
CA LEU A 155 -8.58 -5.12 12.47
C LEU A 155 -9.36 -4.23 11.49
N GLN A 156 -10.13 -4.83 10.58
CA GLN A 156 -10.91 -4.12 9.57
C GLN A 156 -12.23 -3.58 10.08
N GLY A 157 -12.62 -3.90 11.34
CA GLY A 157 -13.97 -3.60 11.82
C GLY A 157 -15.08 -4.32 11.02
N THR A 158 -14.70 -5.33 10.23
CA THR A 158 -15.62 -6.11 9.40
C THR A 158 -16.42 -7.07 10.27
N ASP A 159 -17.70 -7.20 9.98
CA ASP A 159 -18.65 -8.01 10.70
C ASP A 159 -18.16 -9.45 10.87
N ALA A 160 -18.36 -10.01 12.07
CA ALA A 160 -18.14 -11.41 12.36
C ALA A 160 -18.90 -12.37 11.40
N ALA A 161 -19.93 -11.87 10.73
CA ALA A 161 -20.69 -12.58 9.72
C ALA A 161 -19.84 -13.18 8.57
N VAL A 162 -18.67 -12.60 8.25
CA VAL A 162 -17.75 -13.18 7.25
C VAL A 162 -17.12 -14.49 7.76
N LEU A 163 -16.95 -14.63 9.09
CA LEU A 163 -16.44 -15.86 9.72
C LEU A 163 -17.49 -16.96 9.76
N ASP A 164 -18.78 -16.60 9.68
CA ASP A 164 -19.90 -17.54 9.71
C ASP A 164 -20.13 -18.21 8.35
N ASP A 165 -19.44 -17.75 7.28
CA ASP A 165 -19.49 -18.38 5.96
C ASP A 165 -18.18 -19.17 5.67
N PRO A 166 -18.18 -20.51 5.88
CA PRO A 166 -17.00 -21.34 5.64
C PRO A 166 -16.54 -21.37 4.16
N GLU A 167 -17.41 -21.06 3.21
CA GLU A 167 -17.05 -21.02 1.78
C GLU A 167 -16.27 -19.74 1.50
N LEU A 168 -16.74 -18.62 2.01
CA LEU A 168 -16.04 -17.34 1.89
C LEU A 168 -14.68 -17.40 2.58
N VAL A 169 -14.59 -17.95 3.79
CA VAL A 169 -13.31 -18.16 4.50
C VAL A 169 -12.36 -19.01 3.67
N ARG A 170 -12.82 -20.13 3.11
CA ARG A 170 -11.98 -21.00 2.26
C ARG A 170 -11.49 -20.29 0.99
N MET A 171 -12.28 -19.38 0.44
CA MET A 171 -11.94 -18.63 -0.75
C MET A 171 -10.86 -17.57 -0.50
N ILE A 172 -10.92 -16.84 0.63
CA ILE A 172 -10.00 -15.73 0.93
C ILE A 172 -8.71 -16.17 1.64
N LEU A 173 -8.77 -17.29 2.38
CA LEU A 173 -7.70 -17.76 3.23
C LEU A 173 -6.35 -17.99 2.50
N PRO A 174 -6.30 -18.58 1.29
CA PRO A 174 -5.03 -18.75 0.56
C PRO A 174 -4.34 -17.42 0.28
N THR A 175 -5.09 -16.41 -0.12
CA THR A 175 -4.60 -15.05 -0.37
C THR A 175 -4.03 -14.41 0.89
N ILE A 176 -4.76 -14.51 2.00
CA ILE A 176 -4.36 -13.97 3.30
C ILE A 176 -3.06 -14.62 3.77
N ARG A 177 -2.98 -15.96 3.74
CA ARG A 177 -1.77 -16.69 4.14
C ARG A 177 -0.55 -16.33 3.31
N SER A 178 -0.73 -16.21 2.00
CA SER A 178 0.32 -15.82 1.07
C SER A 178 0.85 -14.41 1.38
N ASP A 179 -0.05 -13.45 1.57
CA ASP A 179 0.30 -12.07 1.84
C ASP A 179 1.00 -11.92 3.21
N TYR A 180 0.53 -12.63 4.24
CA TYR A 180 1.20 -12.65 5.54
C TYR A 180 2.59 -13.28 5.44
N LYS A 181 2.72 -14.37 4.68
CA LYS A 181 4.02 -14.99 4.43
C LYS A 181 4.97 -14.02 3.73
N ALA A 182 4.49 -13.28 2.72
CA ALA A 182 5.27 -12.24 2.06
C ALA A 182 5.72 -11.14 3.04
N ALA A 183 4.79 -10.62 3.85
CA ALA A 183 5.09 -9.58 4.83
C ALA A 183 6.04 -10.04 5.95
N GLU A 184 5.87 -11.26 6.46
CA GLU A 184 6.72 -11.82 7.52
C GLU A 184 8.11 -12.25 7.03
N SER A 185 8.23 -12.70 5.78
CA SER A 185 9.50 -13.07 5.18
C SER A 185 10.31 -11.87 4.74
N TYR A 186 9.68 -10.70 4.55
CA TYR A 186 10.37 -9.50 4.11
C TYR A 186 11.51 -9.11 5.04
N ARG A 187 12.66 -8.83 4.45
CA ARG A 187 13.87 -8.36 5.15
C ARG A 187 14.41 -7.15 4.42
N TRP A 188 14.26 -6.01 5.08
CA TRP A 188 14.84 -4.78 4.57
C TRP A 188 16.35 -4.92 4.39
N ARG A 189 16.84 -4.51 3.22
CA ARG A 189 18.25 -4.40 2.92
C ARG A 189 18.67 -2.95 3.07
N PRO A 190 19.63 -2.64 3.97
CA PRO A 190 20.17 -1.30 4.08
C PRO A 190 20.64 -0.75 2.74
N GLY A 191 20.34 0.52 2.51
CA GLY A 191 20.71 1.24 1.29
C GLY A 191 20.60 2.75 1.54
N PRO A 192 20.92 3.58 0.54
CA PRO A 192 20.74 5.01 0.66
C PRO A 192 19.26 5.35 0.90
N PRO A 193 18.99 6.41 1.71
CA PRO A 193 17.61 6.89 1.85
C PRO A 193 17.09 7.38 0.50
N LEU A 194 15.78 7.24 0.28
CA LEU A 194 15.12 7.75 -0.91
C LEU A 194 15.28 9.27 -1.02
N ARG A 195 15.31 9.79 -2.23
CA ARG A 195 15.16 11.24 -2.48
C ARG A 195 13.68 11.64 -2.51
N THR A 196 12.82 10.70 -2.78
CA THR A 196 11.36 10.83 -2.80
C THR A 196 10.83 11.33 -1.46
N PRO A 197 10.01 12.39 -1.44
CA PRO A 197 9.31 12.82 -0.22
C PRO A 197 8.44 11.71 0.35
N ILE A 198 8.44 11.57 1.69
CA ILE A 198 7.61 10.56 2.39
C ILE A 198 6.61 11.24 3.32
N ALA A 199 5.32 10.90 3.16
CA ALA A 199 4.27 11.18 4.13
C ALA A 199 3.86 9.88 4.83
N VAL A 200 3.84 9.89 6.17
CA VAL A 200 3.47 8.73 6.98
C VAL A 200 2.16 9.01 7.71
N LEU A 201 1.26 8.04 7.67
CA LEU A 201 -0.04 8.04 8.33
C LEU A 201 -0.11 6.86 9.29
N THR A 202 -0.53 7.08 10.54
CA THR A 202 -0.68 6.02 11.54
C THR A 202 -1.85 6.29 12.48
N GLY A 203 -2.40 5.25 13.09
CA GLY A 203 -3.44 5.36 14.11
C GLY A 203 -2.85 5.35 15.52
N THR A 204 -3.48 6.05 16.47
CA THR A 204 -3.06 6.08 17.89
C THR A 204 -3.21 4.73 18.59
N GLU A 205 -4.13 3.91 18.11
CA GLU A 205 -4.52 2.61 18.70
C GLU A 205 -4.16 1.44 17.79
N ASP A 206 -3.26 1.65 16.82
CA ASP A 206 -2.80 0.60 15.92
C ASP A 206 -1.98 -0.44 16.73
N PRO A 207 -2.46 -1.70 16.87
CA PRO A 207 -1.75 -2.72 17.65
C PRO A 207 -0.46 -3.20 16.97
N HIS A 208 -0.26 -2.87 15.70
CA HIS A 208 0.88 -3.32 14.90
C HIS A 208 1.97 -2.27 14.75
N VAL A 209 1.63 -0.98 14.90
CA VAL A 209 2.55 0.12 14.59
C VAL A 209 2.44 1.20 15.66
N SER A 210 3.48 1.36 16.47
CA SER A 210 3.58 2.50 17.37
C SER A 210 3.94 3.78 16.60
N THR A 211 3.60 4.94 17.18
CA THR A 211 3.96 6.25 16.60
C THR A 211 5.47 6.40 16.40
N ASP A 212 6.29 5.86 17.32
CA ASP A 212 7.75 5.89 17.19
C ASP A 212 8.26 5.01 16.05
N GLU A 213 7.67 3.83 15.85
CA GLU A 213 7.97 2.95 14.71
C GLU A 213 7.55 3.59 13.38
N ALA A 214 6.47 4.36 13.38
CA ALA A 214 6.04 5.15 12.22
C ALA A 214 6.97 6.36 11.99
N ALA A 215 7.37 7.08 13.04
CA ALA A 215 8.29 8.22 12.93
C ALA A 215 9.66 7.81 12.36
N ALA A 216 10.10 6.57 12.58
CA ALA A 216 11.38 6.06 12.06
C ALA A 216 11.45 6.02 10.51
N TRP A 217 10.34 6.17 9.79
CA TRP A 217 10.35 6.38 8.33
C TRP A 217 11.17 7.61 7.91
N ARG A 218 11.39 8.56 8.82
CA ARG A 218 12.28 9.71 8.58
C ARG A 218 13.70 9.28 8.17
N GLU A 219 14.16 8.15 8.65
CA GLU A 219 15.47 7.59 8.32
C GLU A 219 15.56 7.06 6.88
N HIS A 220 14.42 6.87 6.22
CA HIS A 220 14.31 6.26 4.89
C HIS A 220 14.16 7.27 3.75
N THR A 221 14.16 8.58 4.04
CA THR A 221 14.19 9.63 3.02
C THR A 221 15.17 10.74 3.35
N ALA A 222 15.91 11.20 2.36
CA ALA A 222 16.66 12.45 2.39
C ALA A 222 15.79 13.65 1.99
N GLY A 223 14.63 13.39 1.40
CA GLY A 223 13.65 14.40 1.00
C GLY A 223 12.76 14.88 2.15
N PRO A 224 11.73 15.68 1.83
CA PRO A 224 10.71 16.11 2.78
C PRO A 224 10.01 14.92 3.45
N PHE A 225 9.73 15.09 4.75
CA PHE A 225 9.06 14.08 5.56
C PHE A 225 7.93 14.71 6.38
N THR A 226 6.79 14.03 6.44
CA THR A 226 5.67 14.39 7.32
C THR A 226 5.13 13.15 8.01
N LEU A 227 4.65 13.31 9.25
CA LEU A 227 3.94 12.28 10.01
C LEU A 227 2.61 12.85 10.46
N THR A 228 1.53 12.18 10.12
CA THR A 228 0.17 12.50 10.60
C THR A 228 -0.36 11.33 11.41
N VAL A 229 -0.79 11.62 12.63
CA VAL A 229 -1.35 10.64 13.56
C VAL A 229 -2.85 10.87 13.66
N PHE A 230 -3.64 9.83 13.40
CA PHE A 230 -5.09 9.82 13.51
C PHE A 230 -5.52 9.09 14.78
N THR A 231 -6.69 9.40 15.29
CA THR A 231 -7.34 8.53 16.29
C THR A 231 -7.76 7.22 15.63
N GLY A 232 -7.78 6.12 16.41
CA GLY A 232 -8.24 4.81 15.92
C GLY A 232 -7.14 3.80 15.68
N GLY A 233 -7.57 2.61 15.22
CA GLY A 233 -6.74 1.42 15.04
C GLY A 233 -6.03 1.36 13.69
N HIS A 234 -5.73 0.12 13.26
CA HIS A 234 -4.96 -0.13 12.02
C HIS A 234 -5.64 0.42 10.76
N PHE A 235 -6.97 0.38 10.70
CA PHE A 235 -7.76 0.88 9.56
C PHE A 235 -8.38 2.27 9.80
N PHE A 236 -7.70 3.13 10.58
CA PHE A 236 -8.09 4.54 10.81
C PHE A 236 -8.50 5.27 9.53
N LEU A 237 -7.92 4.89 8.38
CA LEU A 237 -8.21 5.51 7.09
C LEU A 237 -9.67 5.32 6.63
N ASN A 238 -10.41 4.36 7.16
CA ASN A 238 -11.84 4.19 6.87
C ASN A 238 -12.68 5.22 7.61
N GLU A 239 -12.31 5.51 8.87
CA GLU A 239 -13.01 6.49 9.72
C GLU A 239 -12.65 7.93 9.37
N HIS A 240 -11.41 8.15 8.93
CA HIS A 240 -10.84 9.46 8.59
C HIS A 240 -10.65 9.66 7.08
N ALA A 241 -11.50 9.05 6.24
CA ALA A 241 -11.30 9.03 4.79
C ALA A 241 -11.08 10.42 4.16
N ASP A 242 -11.81 11.44 4.62
CA ASP A 242 -11.69 12.80 4.10
C ASP A 242 -10.38 13.49 4.53
N ASP A 243 -9.93 13.25 5.75
CA ASP A 243 -8.67 13.79 6.25
C ASP A 243 -7.47 13.12 5.60
N VAL A 244 -7.52 11.80 5.43
CA VAL A 244 -6.51 11.03 4.69
C VAL A 244 -6.41 11.54 3.25
N ARG A 245 -7.55 11.77 2.59
CA ARG A 245 -7.59 12.35 1.25
C ARG A 245 -6.92 13.73 1.21
N ARG A 246 -7.20 14.60 2.19
CA ARG A 246 -6.55 15.92 2.30
C ARG A 246 -5.04 15.79 2.41
N VAL A 247 -4.53 14.91 3.28
CA VAL A 247 -3.08 14.66 3.41
C VAL A 247 -2.47 14.20 2.09
N VAL A 248 -3.15 13.31 1.35
CA VAL A 248 -2.69 12.85 0.04
C VAL A 248 -2.61 13.99 -0.97
N ILE A 249 -3.66 14.82 -1.07
CA ILE A 249 -3.69 15.99 -1.96
C ILE A 249 -2.58 16.98 -1.60
N ASP A 250 -2.41 17.29 -0.32
CA ASP A 250 -1.36 18.20 0.15
C ASP A 250 0.04 17.67 -0.15
N HIS A 251 0.23 16.35 -0.02
CA HIS A 251 1.51 15.71 -0.34
C HIS A 251 1.80 15.78 -1.85
N ILE A 252 0.80 15.52 -2.69
CA ILE A 252 0.88 15.68 -4.14
C ILE A 252 1.22 17.12 -4.51
N ALA A 253 0.51 18.10 -3.95
CA ALA A 253 0.71 19.52 -4.26
C ALA A 253 2.12 20.01 -3.90
N ARG A 254 2.67 19.58 -2.77
CA ARG A 254 4.05 19.93 -2.35
C ARG A 254 5.12 19.35 -3.27
N SER A 255 4.84 18.20 -3.90
CA SER A 255 5.77 17.56 -4.85
C SER A 255 5.92 18.33 -6.16
N PHE A 256 5.02 19.30 -6.43
CA PHE A 256 5.09 20.19 -7.61
C PHE A 256 5.84 21.50 -7.35
N GLN A 257 6.16 21.84 -6.10
CA GLN A 257 6.93 23.05 -5.82
C GLN A 257 8.40 22.76 -6.12
N PRO A 258 9.03 23.48 -7.08
CA PRO A 258 10.48 23.39 -7.27
C PRO A 258 11.12 23.82 -5.94
N HIS A 259 11.99 22.97 -5.40
CA HIS A 259 12.81 23.34 -4.25
C HIS A 259 13.63 24.57 -4.68
N SER A 260 13.27 25.75 -4.18
CA SER A 260 14.13 26.92 -4.28
C SER A 260 15.43 26.59 -3.58
N VAL A 261 16.49 26.47 -4.38
CA VAL A 261 17.88 26.29 -3.96
C VAL A 261 18.38 27.57 -3.29
#